data_48b8594bcc3fff256d9e1ce4bf406e09
#
_entry.id   48b8594bcc3fff256d9e1ce4bf406e09
#
_cell.length_a   1.000
_cell.length_b   1.000
_cell.length_c   1.000
_cell.angle_alpha   90.00
_cell.angle_beta   90.00
_cell.angle_gamma   90.00
#
_symmetry.space_group_name_H-M   'P 1'
#
loop_
_entity.id
_entity.type
_entity.pdbx_description
1 polymer ?
#
loop_
_entity_poly.entity_id
_entity_poly.type
_entity_poly.pdbx_seq_one_letter_code
_entity_poly.pdbx_strand_id
1 'polypeptide(L)' 'LGEDLFVGTLHLPQRLGRLRAQLFAINAVQREAHDESGDMLLDLRLPRAELNRLVSREGLKPAEFIQQHTLQ' A
#
# COMPACT_ATOMS: atom_id res chain seq x y z
N LEU A 1 19.65 -13.64 3.91
CA LEU A 1 18.41 -14.34 3.83
C LEU A 1 17.25 -13.67 4.55
N GLY A 2 17.00 -12.44 4.34
CA GLY A 2 15.81 -11.78 4.83
C GLY A 2 14.79 -11.65 3.72
N GLU A 3 13.56 -11.34 4.08
CA GLU A 3 12.56 -11.00 3.10
C GLU A 3 12.86 -9.62 2.53
N ASP A 4 12.51 -9.44 1.26
CA ASP A 4 12.53 -8.10 0.65
C ASP A 4 11.31 -7.36 1.16
N LEU A 5 11.50 -6.48 2.12
CA LEU A 5 10.41 -5.73 2.73
C LEU A 5 10.16 -4.43 2.01
N PHE A 6 8.88 -4.10 1.84
CA PHE A 6 8.47 -2.75 1.53
C PHE A 6 8.26 -2.01 2.85
N VAL A 7 8.96 -0.91 3.01
CA VAL A 7 8.79 -0.02 4.16
C VAL A 7 8.69 1.39 3.61
N GLY A 8 7.52 1.99 3.73
CA GLY A 8 7.31 3.33 3.17
C GLY A 8 5.88 3.77 3.31
N THR A 9 5.62 4.98 2.84
CA THR A 9 4.29 5.58 2.87
C THR A 9 3.66 5.48 1.49
N LEU A 10 2.50 4.85 1.42
CA LEU A 10 1.77 4.69 0.17
C LEU A 10 0.58 5.65 0.16
N HIS A 11 0.50 6.45 -0.90
CA HIS A 11 -0.66 7.32 -1.14
C HIS A 11 -1.72 6.48 -1.84
N LEU A 12 -2.82 6.23 -1.15
CA LEU A 12 -3.86 5.33 -1.63
C LEU A 12 -5.13 6.11 -1.94
N PRO A 13 -5.53 6.15 -3.23
CA PRO A 13 -6.78 6.81 -3.59
C PRO A 13 -7.97 6.22 -2.85
N GLN A 14 -8.96 7.06 -2.54
CA GLN A 14 -10.15 6.63 -1.78
C GLN A 14 -10.85 5.43 -2.41
N ARG A 15 -10.88 5.35 -3.74
CA ARG A 15 -11.58 4.28 -4.45
C ARG A 15 -10.99 2.90 -4.17
N LEU A 16 -9.78 2.84 -3.63
CA LEU A 16 -9.10 1.58 -3.34
C LEU A 16 -9.31 1.13 -1.90
N GLY A 17 -10.55 1.27 -1.42
CA GLY A 17 -10.90 0.89 -0.05
C GLY A 17 -10.70 -0.58 0.23
N ARG A 18 -10.90 -1.45 -0.76
CA ARG A 18 -10.68 -2.89 -0.56
C ARG A 18 -9.20 -3.19 -0.33
N LEU A 19 -8.32 -2.54 -1.10
CA LEU A 19 -6.89 -2.70 -0.88
C LEU A 19 -6.49 -2.23 0.52
N ARG A 20 -7.03 -1.10 0.95
CA ARG A 20 -6.80 -0.60 2.31
C ARG A 20 -7.22 -1.63 3.35
N ALA A 21 -8.42 -2.19 3.20
CA ALA A 21 -8.93 -3.17 4.15
C ALA A 21 -8.04 -4.41 4.22
N GLN A 22 -7.54 -4.86 3.07
CA GLN A 22 -6.66 -6.03 3.00
C GLN A 22 -5.31 -5.76 3.69
N LEU A 23 -4.77 -4.54 3.51
CA LEU A 23 -3.53 -4.17 4.16
C LEU A 23 -3.67 -4.12 5.67
N PHE A 24 -4.81 -3.63 6.17
CA PHE A 24 -5.09 -3.66 7.60
C PHE A 24 -5.25 -5.10 8.10
N ALA A 25 -5.93 -5.93 7.31
CA ALA A 25 -6.21 -7.32 7.72
C ALA A 25 -4.93 -8.13 7.94
N ILE A 26 -3.87 -7.85 7.19
CA ILE A 26 -2.60 -8.56 7.35
C ILE A 26 -1.63 -7.80 8.26
N ASN A 27 -2.12 -6.78 8.94
CA ASN A 27 -1.34 -6.03 9.92
C ASN A 27 -0.15 -5.27 9.30
N ALA A 28 -0.29 -4.86 8.05
CA ALA A 28 0.78 -4.18 7.34
C ALA A 28 0.81 -2.67 7.61
N VAL A 29 -0.27 -2.10 8.14
CA VAL A 29 -0.39 -0.66 8.31
C VAL A 29 0.13 -0.25 9.67
N GLN A 30 1.19 0.57 9.68
CA GLN A 30 1.79 1.07 10.91
C GLN A 30 1.13 2.37 11.36
N ARG A 31 0.68 3.17 10.40
CA ARG A 31 0.08 4.47 10.67
C ARG A 31 -0.81 4.84 9.49
N GLU A 32 -1.90 5.53 9.77
CA GLU A 32 -2.80 6.02 8.73
C GLU A 32 -3.06 7.51 8.92
N ALA A 33 -3.05 8.24 7.82
CA ALA A 33 -3.46 9.63 7.77
C ALA A 33 -4.28 9.85 6.51
N HIS A 34 -4.87 11.01 6.38
CA HIS A 34 -5.62 11.41 5.18
C HIS A 34 -5.09 12.74 4.70
N ASP A 35 -5.06 12.93 3.38
CA ASP A 35 -4.68 14.23 2.84
C ASP A 35 -5.93 15.10 2.66
N GLU A 36 -5.73 16.31 2.11
CA GLU A 36 -6.82 17.27 1.97
C GLU A 36 -7.90 16.79 1.01
N SER A 37 -7.56 15.94 0.06
CA SER A 37 -8.54 15.41 -0.89
C SER A 37 -9.29 14.20 -0.34
N GLY A 38 -8.91 13.73 0.85
CA GLY A 38 -9.53 12.57 1.46
C GLY A 38 -8.89 11.25 1.07
N ASP A 39 -7.82 11.28 0.28
CA ASP A 39 -7.06 10.07 -0.01
C ASP A 39 -6.28 9.65 1.23
N MET A 40 -5.91 8.38 1.27
CA MET A 40 -5.28 7.80 2.44
C MET A 40 -3.76 7.77 2.29
N LEU A 41 -3.07 8.05 3.38
CA LEU A 41 -1.62 7.94 3.46
C LEU A 41 -1.32 6.85 4.45
N LEU A 42 -0.81 5.73 3.96
CA LEU A 42 -0.58 4.54 4.80
C LEU A 42 0.91 4.27 4.93
N ASP A 43 1.39 4.31 6.17
CA ASP A 43 2.75 3.85 6.45
C ASP A 43 2.69 2.34 6.53
N LEU A 44 3.40 1.67 5.63
CA LEU A 44 3.33 0.23 5.46
C LEU A 44 4.66 -0.44 5.79
N ARG A 45 4.55 -1.67 6.29
CA ARG A 45 5.68 -2.57 6.43
C ARG A 45 5.18 -3.98 6.16
N LEU A 46 5.63 -4.57 5.05
CA LEU A 46 5.23 -5.92 4.66
C LEU A 46 6.18 -6.44 3.59
N PRO A 47 6.22 -7.77 3.39
CA PRO A 47 6.98 -8.31 2.26
C PRO A 47 6.52 -7.69 0.96
N ARG A 48 7.47 -7.30 0.13
CA ARG A 48 7.16 -6.67 -1.17
C ARG A 48 6.32 -7.60 -2.04
N ALA A 49 6.60 -8.90 -1.99
CA ALA A 49 5.81 -9.86 -2.76
C ALA A 49 4.34 -9.85 -2.34
N GLU A 50 4.07 -9.64 -1.05
CA GLU A 50 2.71 -9.57 -0.55
C GLU A 50 2.00 -8.31 -1.05
N LEU A 51 2.71 -7.17 -1.01
CA LEU A 51 2.16 -5.93 -1.53
C LEU A 51 1.86 -6.06 -3.02
N ASN A 52 2.79 -6.64 -3.80
CA ASN A 52 2.58 -6.86 -5.23
C ASN A 52 1.33 -7.70 -5.48
N ARG A 53 1.14 -8.75 -4.70
CA ARG A 53 0.00 -9.64 -4.86
C ARG A 53 -1.31 -8.91 -4.60
N LEU A 54 -1.36 -8.11 -3.54
CA LEU A 54 -2.57 -7.37 -3.20
C LEU A 54 -2.91 -6.31 -4.24
N VAL A 55 -1.88 -5.61 -4.73
CA VAL A 55 -2.07 -4.60 -5.79
C VAL A 55 -2.57 -5.26 -7.07
N SER A 56 -1.99 -6.42 -7.43
CA SER A 56 -2.43 -7.16 -8.61
C SER A 56 -3.89 -7.56 -8.54
N ARG A 57 -4.39 -7.90 -7.36
CA ARG A 57 -5.78 -8.28 -7.18
C ARG A 57 -6.74 -7.15 -7.49
N GLU A 58 -6.28 -5.91 -7.42
CA GLU A 58 -7.08 -4.75 -7.78
C GLU A 58 -7.04 -4.45 -9.28
N GLY A 59 -6.41 -5.30 -10.07
CA GLY A 59 -6.28 -5.09 -11.50
C GLY A 59 -5.23 -4.08 -11.87
N LEU A 60 -4.33 -3.76 -10.96
CA LEU A 60 -3.28 -2.76 -11.15
C LEU A 60 -1.95 -3.45 -11.40
N LYS A 61 -1.03 -2.73 -12.04
CA LYS A 61 0.33 -3.21 -12.26
C LYS A 61 1.19 -2.82 -11.06
N PRO A 62 1.65 -3.79 -10.25
CA PRO A 62 2.27 -3.47 -8.97
C PRO A 62 3.46 -2.53 -9.06
N ALA A 63 4.42 -2.81 -9.98
CA ALA A 63 5.62 -1.99 -10.07
C ALA A 63 5.29 -0.54 -10.40
N GLU A 64 4.38 -0.32 -11.36
CA GLU A 64 3.98 1.03 -11.75
C GLU A 64 3.21 1.71 -10.64
N PHE A 65 2.25 1.01 -10.06
CA PHE A 65 1.40 1.59 -9.03
C PHE A 65 2.23 1.98 -7.81
N ILE A 66 3.07 1.07 -7.34
CA ILE A 66 3.88 1.31 -6.14
C ILE A 66 4.85 2.46 -6.39
N GLN A 67 5.49 2.51 -7.56
CA GLN A 67 6.41 3.58 -7.89
C GLN A 67 5.70 4.94 -7.90
N GLN A 68 4.51 5.00 -8.50
CA GLN A 68 3.77 6.25 -8.64
C GLN A 68 3.18 6.74 -7.32
N HIS A 69 2.87 5.85 -6.40
CA HIS A 69 2.11 6.17 -5.20
C HIS A 69 2.93 6.14 -3.91
N THR A 70 4.18 5.73 -3.98
CA THR A 70 5.04 5.77 -2.80
C THR A 70 5.59 7.17 -2.61
N LEU A 71 5.37 7.73 -1.41
CA LEU A 71 5.88 9.06 -1.08
C LEU A 71 7.36 8.97 -0.72
N GLN A 72 8.13 9.95 -1.18
CA GLN A 72 9.56 10.02 -0.93
C GLN A 72 9.88 10.80 0.34
#